data_4b6298bbab0724ee82f3d378ac330ddd
#
_entry.id   4b6298bbab0724ee82f3d378ac330ddd
#
_cell.length_a   1.000
_cell.length_b   1.000
_cell.length_c   1.000
_cell.angle_alpha   90.00
_cell.angle_beta   90.00
_cell.angle_gamma   90.00
#
_symmetry.space_group_name_H-M   'P 1'
#
loop_
_entity.id
_entity.type
_entity.pdbx_description
1 polymer ?
#
loop_
_entity_poly.entity_id
_entity_poly.type
_entity_poly.pdbx_seq_one_letter_code
_entity_poly.pdbx_strand_id
1 'polypeptide(L)'
;MGVNRRHSFEGEEFMAKIKVANPVVDLDGDEMTRIIWQLIKDKLILPYLDLDIEYYDLSVENRDATNDQVTVDAAHAIKKHGVGIKCATITPDEQRVEEFGLKQMWKSPNGTIRNILGGVIFREPIICKNVPRLVPGWTQPIVVGRHAFGDQYKATDFKFPGKGKLTIKFVGEDGQVIEKDVFDAPSAGVALAMYNLDESIREFARASMNYGLMRKWPVYLSTKNTILKAYDGRFKDIFEEVYQTEFKKQFDEIGITYEHRLIDDMVASALKWSGGYIWACKNYDGDVQSDTVAQGFGSLGLMTSVLLSPDGRTVEAEAAHGTVTRHYRQHQKGQETSTNSIASIFAWTRGLAHRAKLDDNAELAKFAATLETVCVDTVESGYMTKDLALLIGPDQPWLSTTAFLDKIDENLKKAMAA
;
A
#
# COMPACT_ATOMS: atom_id res chain seq x y z
N MET A 1 -47.64 34.31 -38.79
CA MET A 1 -47.72 33.07 -38.01
C MET A 1 -46.29 32.59 -37.76
N GLY A 2 -45.76 32.97 -36.64
CA GLY A 2 -44.41 32.60 -36.26
C GLY A 2 -44.43 31.36 -35.33
N VAL A 3 -43.79 30.28 -35.76
CA VAL A 3 -43.68 29.07 -34.96
C VAL A 3 -42.42 29.20 -34.09
N ASN A 4 -42.66 29.43 -32.80
CA ASN A 4 -41.62 29.43 -31.75
C ASN A 4 -41.21 27.96 -31.48
N ARG A 5 -40.05 27.52 -31.98
CA ARG A 5 -39.42 26.27 -31.54
C ARG A 5 -38.68 26.55 -30.25
N ARG A 6 -39.23 26.14 -29.12
CA ARG A 6 -38.52 25.97 -27.87
C ARG A 6 -37.59 24.78 -28.02
N HIS A 7 -36.28 25.02 -28.04
CA HIS A 7 -35.30 23.98 -27.76
C HIS A 7 -35.37 23.70 -26.25
N SER A 8 -35.91 22.55 -25.90
CA SER A 8 -35.72 21.97 -24.58
C SER A 8 -34.27 21.53 -24.50
N PHE A 9 -33.48 22.22 -23.69
CA PHE A 9 -32.27 21.66 -23.17
C PHE A 9 -32.72 20.50 -22.26
N GLU A 10 -32.45 19.26 -22.67
CA GLU A 10 -32.52 18.10 -21.78
C GLU A 10 -31.51 18.36 -20.68
N GLY A 11 -32.03 18.59 -19.48
CA GLY A 11 -31.18 18.72 -18.29
C GLY A 11 -30.47 17.39 -18.03
N GLU A 12 -29.15 17.42 -17.93
CA GLU A 12 -28.42 16.37 -17.29
C GLU A 12 -29.05 16.20 -15.89
N GLU A 13 -29.67 15.06 -15.64
CA GLU A 13 -30.15 14.67 -14.33
C GLU A 13 -28.90 14.47 -13.48
N PHE A 14 -28.51 15.48 -12.70
CA PHE A 14 -27.45 15.36 -11.71
C PHE A 14 -27.88 14.30 -10.69
N MET A 15 -27.27 13.13 -10.73
CA MET A 15 -27.46 12.14 -9.66
C MET A 15 -27.13 12.80 -8.31
N ALA A 16 -28.01 12.61 -7.32
CA ALA A 16 -27.75 13.11 -5.99
C ALA A 16 -26.44 12.49 -5.46
N LYS A 17 -25.54 13.34 -4.96
CA LYS A 17 -24.26 12.86 -4.41
C LYS A 17 -24.51 12.00 -3.17
N ILE A 18 -23.73 10.94 -3.05
CA ILE A 18 -23.71 10.10 -1.85
C ILE A 18 -23.12 10.91 -0.71
N LYS A 19 -23.86 11.04 0.39
CA LYS A 19 -23.42 11.78 1.56
C LYS A 19 -22.45 10.96 2.38
N VAL A 20 -21.28 11.53 2.70
CA VAL A 20 -20.26 10.94 3.57
C VAL A 20 -20.21 11.73 4.87
N ALA A 21 -20.58 11.10 5.98
CA ALA A 21 -20.83 11.81 7.26
C ALA A 21 -19.54 12.30 7.94
N ASN A 22 -18.44 11.59 7.75
CA ASN A 22 -17.16 11.92 8.39
C ASN A 22 -16.06 12.12 7.33
N PRO A 23 -15.07 12.97 7.59
CA PRO A 23 -14.02 13.28 6.62
C PRO A 23 -13.08 12.12 6.37
N VAL A 24 -12.38 12.22 5.25
CA VAL A 24 -11.14 11.47 4.97
C VAL A 24 -9.97 12.43 4.95
N VAL A 25 -8.76 11.93 5.23
CA VAL A 25 -7.54 12.71 5.14
C VAL A 25 -6.88 12.44 3.78
N ASP A 26 -6.75 13.49 2.97
CA ASP A 26 -6.07 13.44 1.66
C ASP A 26 -4.63 13.91 1.82
N LEU A 27 -3.68 13.03 1.56
CA LEU A 27 -2.25 13.33 1.57
C LEU A 27 -1.76 13.41 0.13
N ASP A 28 -1.68 14.65 -0.39
CA ASP A 28 -1.19 14.89 -1.74
C ASP A 28 0.33 14.61 -1.84
N GLY A 29 0.84 14.42 -3.04
CA GLY A 29 2.20 13.97 -3.26
C GLY A 29 2.96 14.78 -4.31
N ASP A 30 3.78 14.06 -5.10
CA ASP A 30 4.74 14.68 -6.01
C ASP A 30 4.55 14.23 -7.47
N GLU A 31 5.11 15.02 -8.38
CA GLU A 31 5.34 14.72 -9.80
C GLU A 31 4.09 14.24 -10.56
N MET A 32 4.20 13.21 -11.42
CA MET A 32 3.09 12.76 -12.27
C MET A 32 1.92 12.20 -11.46
N THR A 33 2.19 11.58 -10.32
CA THR A 33 1.15 11.04 -9.45
C THR A 33 0.28 12.14 -8.82
N ARG A 34 0.83 13.31 -8.51
CA ARG A 34 0.05 14.47 -8.04
C ARG A 34 -0.96 14.95 -9.10
N ILE A 35 -0.54 15.00 -10.37
CA ILE A 35 -1.42 15.38 -11.48
C ILE A 35 -2.56 14.37 -11.62
N ILE A 36 -2.25 13.08 -11.61
CA ILE A 36 -3.24 12.01 -11.66
C ILE A 36 -4.19 12.06 -10.46
N TRP A 37 -3.65 12.34 -9.28
CA TRP A 37 -4.41 12.42 -8.03
C TRP A 37 -5.52 13.47 -8.10
N GLN A 38 -5.19 14.65 -8.63
CA GLN A 38 -6.18 15.70 -8.84
C GLN A 38 -7.23 15.30 -9.87
N LEU A 39 -6.81 14.69 -11.00
CA LEU A 39 -7.75 14.22 -12.03
C LEU A 39 -8.71 13.14 -11.49
N ILE A 40 -8.23 12.25 -10.63
CA ILE A 40 -9.07 11.24 -9.97
C ILE A 40 -10.13 11.91 -9.09
N LYS A 41 -9.71 12.86 -8.24
CA LYS A 41 -10.68 13.61 -7.40
C LYS A 41 -11.73 14.30 -8.24
N ASP A 42 -11.31 15.03 -9.28
CA ASP A 42 -12.20 15.86 -10.10
C ASP A 42 -13.17 15.05 -10.96
N LYS A 43 -12.76 13.88 -11.45
CA LYS A 43 -13.55 13.07 -12.37
C LYS A 43 -14.30 11.92 -11.69
N LEU A 44 -13.68 11.25 -10.71
CA LEU A 44 -14.17 9.97 -10.19
C LEU A 44 -14.66 10.01 -8.74
N ILE A 45 -14.35 11.06 -7.97
CA ILE A 45 -14.68 11.13 -6.55
C ILE A 45 -15.69 12.25 -6.27
N LEU A 46 -15.29 13.51 -6.48
CA LEU A 46 -16.07 14.68 -6.11
C LEU A 46 -17.38 14.86 -6.86
N PRO A 47 -17.53 14.40 -8.13
CA PRO A 47 -18.84 14.44 -8.81
C PRO A 47 -19.88 13.52 -8.16
N TYR A 48 -19.46 12.44 -7.51
CA TYR A 48 -20.35 11.39 -6.97
C TYR A 48 -20.58 11.50 -5.47
N LEU A 49 -19.63 12.10 -4.72
CA LEU A 49 -19.64 12.13 -3.26
C LEU A 49 -19.77 13.55 -2.73
N ASP A 50 -20.60 13.71 -1.72
CA ASP A 50 -20.60 14.86 -0.80
C ASP A 50 -19.68 14.52 0.38
N LEU A 51 -18.39 14.80 0.17
CA LEU A 51 -17.27 14.34 1.02
C LEU A 51 -16.47 15.52 1.54
N ASP A 52 -16.31 15.60 2.84
CA ASP A 52 -15.36 16.51 3.47
C ASP A 52 -13.94 15.90 3.45
N ILE A 53 -12.97 16.70 3.00
CA ILE A 53 -11.57 16.28 2.84
C ILE A 53 -10.67 17.16 3.71
N GLU A 54 -9.99 16.56 4.69
CA GLU A 54 -8.91 17.21 5.40
C GLU A 54 -7.61 17.03 4.60
N TYR A 55 -7.18 18.09 3.92
CA TYR A 55 -6.10 18.06 2.93
C TYR A 55 -4.75 18.41 3.53
N TYR A 56 -3.72 17.63 3.18
CA TYR A 56 -2.31 17.85 3.50
C TYR A 56 -1.44 17.75 2.27
N ASP A 57 -0.69 18.80 1.97
CA ASP A 57 0.30 18.81 0.88
C ASP A 57 1.62 18.19 1.35
N LEU A 58 1.87 16.93 0.95
CA LEU A 58 3.12 16.22 1.23
C LEU A 58 4.13 16.30 0.06
N SER A 59 4.03 17.31 -0.81
CA SER A 59 5.08 17.56 -1.79
C SER A 59 6.43 17.77 -1.09
N VAL A 60 7.51 17.40 -1.78
CA VAL A 60 8.86 17.51 -1.21
C VAL A 60 9.19 18.94 -0.82
N GLU A 61 8.72 19.92 -1.59
CA GLU A 61 8.91 21.36 -1.31
C GLU A 61 8.16 21.80 -0.04
N ASN A 62 6.90 21.39 0.13
CA ASN A 62 6.14 21.76 1.33
C ASN A 62 6.64 21.05 2.58
N ARG A 63 7.07 19.78 2.45
CA ARG A 63 7.76 19.08 3.55
C ARG A 63 9.03 19.79 3.97
N ASP A 64 9.84 20.27 3.01
CA ASP A 64 11.05 21.06 3.30
C ASP A 64 10.70 22.39 3.97
N ALA A 65 9.69 23.10 3.46
CA ALA A 65 9.24 24.38 4.02
C ALA A 65 8.79 24.25 5.48
N THR A 66 8.10 23.14 5.82
CA THR A 66 7.55 22.85 7.17
C THR A 66 8.50 22.05 8.06
N ASN A 67 9.74 21.79 7.63
CA ASN A 67 10.68 20.88 8.29
C ASN A 67 10.06 19.51 8.56
N ASP A 68 9.31 18.99 7.59
CA ASP A 68 8.56 17.73 7.61
C ASP A 68 7.45 17.65 8.69
N GLN A 69 7.10 18.77 9.34
CA GLN A 69 6.01 18.77 10.33
C GLN A 69 4.67 18.42 9.69
N VAL A 70 4.43 18.80 8.43
CA VAL A 70 3.19 18.46 7.72
C VAL A 70 2.94 16.94 7.64
N THR A 71 3.99 16.13 7.52
CA THR A 71 3.88 14.66 7.52
C THR A 71 3.40 14.13 8.88
N VAL A 72 3.92 14.71 9.97
CA VAL A 72 3.53 14.36 11.34
C VAL A 72 2.08 14.76 11.59
N ASP A 73 1.69 15.98 11.21
CA ASP A 73 0.33 16.49 11.37
C ASP A 73 -0.68 15.65 10.58
N ALA A 74 -0.35 15.29 9.33
CA ALA A 74 -1.16 14.42 8.50
C ALA A 74 -1.35 13.03 9.14
N ALA A 75 -0.30 12.42 9.70
CA ALA A 75 -0.39 11.15 10.39
C ALA A 75 -1.32 11.20 11.62
N HIS A 76 -1.26 12.29 12.39
CA HIS A 76 -2.17 12.49 13.52
C HIS A 76 -3.62 12.73 13.07
N ALA A 77 -3.83 13.43 11.96
CA ALA A 77 -5.16 13.58 11.36
C ALA A 77 -5.73 12.23 10.90
N ILE A 78 -4.93 11.38 10.27
CA ILE A 78 -5.35 10.01 9.92
C ILE A 78 -5.77 9.25 11.17
N LYS A 79 -4.99 9.31 12.24
CA LYS A 79 -5.32 8.64 13.50
C LYS A 79 -6.62 9.16 14.12
N LYS A 80 -6.88 10.46 13.99
CA LYS A 80 -8.11 11.11 14.48
C LYS A 80 -9.34 10.69 13.67
N HIS A 81 -9.25 10.67 12.34
CA HIS A 81 -10.38 10.41 11.44
C HIS A 81 -10.53 8.94 11.03
N GLY A 82 -9.51 8.12 11.26
CA GLY A 82 -9.49 6.70 10.95
C GLY A 82 -9.23 6.36 9.48
N VAL A 83 -9.15 7.34 8.58
CA VAL A 83 -8.94 7.11 7.13
C VAL A 83 -7.97 8.12 6.56
N GLY A 84 -6.83 7.62 6.06
CA GLY A 84 -5.89 8.37 5.22
C GLY A 84 -5.85 7.80 3.81
N ILE A 85 -5.78 8.67 2.83
CA ILE A 85 -5.66 8.32 1.40
C ILE A 85 -4.48 9.09 0.85
N LYS A 86 -3.42 8.38 0.44
CA LYS A 86 -2.12 8.99 0.20
C LYS A 86 -1.65 8.83 -1.25
N CYS A 87 -1.27 9.95 -1.84
CA CYS A 87 -0.53 10.02 -3.09
C CYS A 87 0.95 9.62 -2.89
N ALA A 88 1.62 9.22 -3.96
CA ALA A 88 3.05 8.92 -3.92
C ALA A 88 3.89 10.18 -3.68
N THR A 89 4.91 10.06 -2.86
CA THR A 89 5.80 11.15 -2.45
C THR A 89 7.26 10.85 -2.77
N ILE A 90 8.05 11.88 -3.05
CA ILE A 90 9.50 11.78 -3.24
C ILE A 90 10.16 11.49 -1.88
N THR A 91 11.02 10.45 -1.84
CA THR A 91 12.04 10.32 -0.79
C THR A 91 13.35 10.79 -1.41
N PRO A 92 13.87 11.96 -1.01
CA PRO A 92 15.01 12.57 -1.69
C PRO A 92 16.31 11.82 -1.41
N ASP A 93 17.11 11.64 -2.46
CA ASP A 93 18.53 11.34 -2.44
C ASP A 93 19.34 12.64 -2.62
N GLU A 94 20.67 12.54 -2.71
CA GLU A 94 21.57 13.68 -2.89
C GLU A 94 21.21 14.50 -4.15
N GLN A 95 20.86 13.83 -5.25
CA GLN A 95 20.49 14.47 -6.50
C GLN A 95 19.19 15.27 -6.36
N ARG A 96 18.21 14.72 -5.65
CA ARG A 96 16.93 15.38 -5.38
C ARG A 96 17.09 16.56 -4.42
N VAL A 97 18.00 16.46 -3.44
CA VAL A 97 18.33 17.59 -2.55
C VAL A 97 18.87 18.77 -3.36
N GLU A 98 19.77 18.53 -4.30
CA GLU A 98 20.30 19.56 -5.20
C GLU A 98 19.21 20.09 -6.15
N GLU A 99 18.45 19.21 -6.79
CA GLU A 99 17.39 19.58 -7.75
C GLU A 99 16.34 20.52 -7.16
N PHE A 100 15.87 20.24 -5.96
CA PHE A 100 14.81 21.00 -5.28
C PHE A 100 15.35 22.05 -4.31
N GLY A 101 16.68 22.15 -4.12
CA GLY A 101 17.29 23.08 -3.17
C GLY A 101 16.88 22.82 -1.72
N LEU A 102 16.75 21.55 -1.33
CA LEU A 102 16.24 21.17 -0.02
C LEU A 102 17.25 21.46 1.09
N LYS A 103 16.76 21.78 2.28
CA LYS A 103 17.57 22.02 3.48
C LYS A 103 18.36 20.78 3.91
N GLN A 104 17.82 19.61 3.65
CA GLN A 104 18.43 18.32 3.98
C GLN A 104 17.79 17.17 3.22
N MET A 105 18.39 15.99 3.30
CA MET A 105 17.84 14.75 2.76
C MET A 105 16.78 14.18 3.71
N TRP A 106 15.52 14.59 3.51
CA TRP A 106 14.39 14.20 4.34
C TRP A 106 14.14 12.70 4.31
N LYS A 107 13.73 12.14 5.44
CA LYS A 107 13.32 10.73 5.52
C LYS A 107 12.04 10.48 4.70
N SER A 108 11.79 9.21 4.39
CA SER A 108 10.55 8.81 3.73
C SER A 108 9.33 9.19 4.58
N PRO A 109 8.35 9.94 4.04
CA PRO A 109 7.11 10.25 4.76
C PRO A 109 6.35 8.98 5.13
N ASN A 110 6.40 7.94 4.30
CA ASN A 110 5.79 6.64 4.60
C ASN A 110 6.33 6.05 5.91
N GLY A 111 7.64 6.17 6.15
CA GLY A 111 8.26 5.73 7.41
C GLY A 111 7.72 6.48 8.62
N THR A 112 7.59 7.80 8.52
CA THR A 112 7.06 8.66 9.59
C THR A 112 5.60 8.31 9.88
N ILE A 113 4.75 8.23 8.86
CA ILE A 113 3.33 7.87 8.99
C ILE A 113 3.17 6.49 9.65
N ARG A 114 3.88 5.49 9.13
CA ARG A 114 3.84 4.10 9.65
C ARG A 114 4.27 4.00 11.12
N ASN A 115 5.28 4.77 11.51
CA ASN A 115 5.74 4.79 12.92
C ASN A 115 4.70 5.42 13.86
N ILE A 116 3.92 6.40 13.38
CA ILE A 116 2.88 7.07 14.18
C ILE A 116 1.60 6.22 14.25
N LEU A 117 1.20 5.62 13.14
CA LEU A 117 -0.03 4.81 13.06
C LEU A 117 0.17 3.41 13.66
N GLY A 118 1.38 2.84 13.55
CA GLY A 118 1.61 1.41 13.77
C GLY A 118 0.94 0.55 12.70
N GLY A 119 0.93 -0.76 12.91
CA GLY A 119 0.15 -1.68 12.08
C GLY A 119 0.93 -2.43 11.02
N VAL A 120 0.19 -2.97 10.06
CA VAL A 120 0.68 -3.89 9.02
C VAL A 120 0.30 -3.35 7.66
N ILE A 121 1.23 -3.42 6.71
CA ILE A 121 0.98 -3.07 5.32
C ILE A 121 0.56 -4.31 4.57
N PHE A 122 -0.67 -4.30 4.05
CA PHE A 122 -1.17 -5.34 3.16
C PHE A 122 -1.08 -4.86 1.71
N ARG A 123 -0.32 -5.60 0.89
CA ARG A 123 -0.22 -5.37 -0.55
C ARG A 123 -0.95 -6.47 -1.29
N GLU A 124 -1.92 -6.07 -2.09
CA GLU A 124 -2.81 -6.96 -2.84
C GLU A 124 -2.77 -6.63 -4.34
N PRO A 125 -2.53 -7.61 -5.23
CA PRO A 125 -2.56 -7.39 -6.66
C PRO A 125 -3.99 -7.18 -7.18
N ILE A 126 -4.13 -6.25 -8.11
CA ILE A 126 -5.34 -6.03 -8.91
C ILE A 126 -5.24 -6.93 -10.14
N ILE A 127 -6.15 -7.87 -10.29
CA ILE A 127 -6.12 -8.86 -11.36
C ILE A 127 -7.03 -8.43 -12.50
N CYS A 128 -6.46 -8.24 -13.70
CA CYS A 128 -7.18 -8.11 -14.95
C CYS A 128 -6.92 -9.36 -15.81
N LYS A 129 -7.97 -10.05 -16.26
CA LYS A 129 -7.86 -11.38 -16.92
C LYS A 129 -7.07 -11.35 -18.22
N ASN A 130 -7.15 -10.25 -18.96
CA ASN A 130 -6.45 -10.04 -20.23
C ASN A 130 -5.01 -9.58 -20.09
N VAL A 131 -4.56 -9.20 -18.88
CA VAL A 131 -3.16 -8.85 -18.62
C VAL A 131 -2.39 -10.13 -18.28
N PRO A 132 -1.38 -10.53 -19.11
CA PRO A 132 -0.60 -11.73 -18.87
C PRO A 132 0.16 -11.66 -17.54
N ARG A 133 0.14 -12.76 -16.78
CA ARG A 133 0.93 -12.92 -15.57
C ARG A 133 2.26 -13.61 -15.90
N LEU A 134 3.35 -13.19 -15.25
CA LEU A 134 4.64 -13.88 -15.36
C LEU A 134 4.59 -15.28 -14.74
N VAL A 135 3.71 -15.46 -13.73
CA VAL A 135 3.42 -16.79 -13.16
C VAL A 135 1.98 -17.18 -13.56
N PRO A 136 1.79 -17.94 -14.64
CA PRO A 136 0.46 -18.24 -15.18
C PRO A 136 -0.47 -18.95 -14.21
N GLY A 137 0.09 -19.71 -13.25
CA GLY A 137 -0.66 -20.43 -12.22
C GLY A 137 -1.34 -19.53 -11.18
N TRP A 138 -0.97 -18.28 -11.05
CA TRP A 138 -1.57 -17.36 -10.08
C TRP A 138 -2.92 -16.84 -10.56
N THR A 139 -3.97 -17.54 -10.19
CA THR A 139 -5.36 -17.23 -10.60
C THR A 139 -6.13 -16.44 -9.55
N GLN A 140 -5.63 -16.38 -8.32
CA GLN A 140 -6.18 -15.61 -7.21
C GLN A 140 -5.10 -14.72 -6.59
N PRO A 141 -5.47 -13.62 -5.93
CA PRO A 141 -4.49 -12.73 -5.30
C PRO A 141 -3.65 -13.45 -4.25
N ILE A 142 -2.36 -13.09 -4.20
CA ILE A 142 -1.48 -13.37 -3.07
C ILE A 142 -1.36 -12.04 -2.32
N VAL A 143 -1.87 -11.98 -1.10
CA VAL A 143 -1.78 -10.78 -0.27
C VAL A 143 -0.55 -10.88 0.61
N VAL A 144 0.41 -9.96 0.42
CA VAL A 144 1.58 -9.88 1.29
C VAL A 144 1.30 -8.93 2.44
N GLY A 145 1.31 -9.45 3.68
CA GLY A 145 1.25 -8.67 4.90
C GLY A 145 2.67 -8.38 5.41
N ARG A 146 3.12 -7.11 5.33
CA ARG A 146 4.44 -6.68 5.77
C ARG A 146 4.36 -6.10 7.18
N HIS A 147 5.16 -6.65 8.10
CA HIS A 147 5.37 -6.06 9.42
C HIS A 147 6.17 -4.76 9.28
N ALA A 148 5.52 -3.62 9.46
CA ALA A 148 6.12 -2.31 9.18
C ALA A 148 6.97 -1.74 10.32
N PHE A 149 7.51 -2.57 11.19
CA PHE A 149 8.26 -2.18 12.38
C PHE A 149 9.57 -2.96 12.52
N GLY A 150 10.61 -2.29 13.03
CA GLY A 150 11.86 -2.93 13.43
C GLY A 150 12.69 -3.50 12.28
N ASP A 151 13.45 -4.55 12.58
CA ASP A 151 14.32 -5.29 11.69
C ASP A 151 15.37 -4.40 11.01
N GLN A 152 15.74 -4.66 9.76
CA GLN A 152 16.74 -3.90 9.00
C GLN A 152 16.38 -2.40 8.86
N TYR A 153 15.10 -2.05 8.87
CA TYR A 153 14.63 -0.66 8.72
C TYR A 153 14.83 0.22 9.97
N LYS A 154 15.17 -0.40 11.09
CA LYS A 154 15.52 0.26 12.36
C LYS A 154 16.87 -0.19 12.89
N ALA A 155 17.70 -0.74 12.02
CA ALA A 155 19.02 -1.22 12.39
C ALA A 155 19.96 -0.05 12.69
N THR A 156 20.92 -0.34 13.57
CA THR A 156 22.12 0.47 13.76
C THR A 156 23.28 -0.24 13.11
N ASP A 157 23.87 0.35 12.08
CA ASP A 157 25.02 -0.20 11.37
C ASP A 157 26.21 0.76 11.44
N PHE A 158 27.41 0.19 11.39
CA PHE A 158 28.66 0.95 11.42
C PHE A 158 29.81 0.19 10.80
N LYS A 159 30.85 0.95 10.43
CA LYS A 159 32.15 0.41 9.98
C LYS A 159 33.13 0.36 11.15
N PHE A 160 33.84 -0.75 11.34
CA PHE A 160 34.97 -0.81 12.26
C PHE A 160 36.28 -0.81 11.49
N PRO A 161 37.31 -0.05 11.98
CA PRO A 161 38.46 0.31 11.16
C PRO A 161 39.58 -0.74 11.13
N GLY A 162 39.49 -1.81 11.97
CA GLY A 162 40.57 -2.77 12.08
C GLY A 162 40.26 -3.92 13.03
N LYS A 163 41.32 -4.59 13.47
CA LYS A 163 41.26 -5.71 14.39
C LYS A 163 40.66 -5.30 15.73
N GLY A 164 39.71 -6.11 16.23
CA GLY A 164 39.05 -5.84 17.51
C GLY A 164 37.98 -6.87 17.83
N LYS A 165 37.29 -6.67 18.95
CA LYS A 165 36.21 -7.54 19.41
C LYS A 165 34.86 -6.83 19.26
N LEU A 166 33.93 -7.47 18.64
CA LEU A 166 32.54 -7.01 18.54
C LEU A 166 31.71 -7.69 19.63
N THR A 167 31.00 -6.90 20.43
CA THR A 167 30.08 -7.37 21.47
C THR A 167 28.72 -6.69 21.31
N ILE A 168 27.65 -7.38 21.76
CA ILE A 168 26.31 -6.79 21.93
C ILE A 168 25.99 -6.81 23.43
N LYS A 169 25.48 -5.68 23.93
CA LYS A 169 25.12 -5.51 25.33
C LYS A 169 23.70 -4.93 25.47
N PHE A 170 22.92 -5.59 26.32
CA PHE A 170 21.64 -5.07 26.79
C PHE A 170 21.75 -4.76 28.29
N VAL A 171 21.24 -3.60 28.70
CA VAL A 171 21.18 -3.18 30.10
C VAL A 171 19.72 -2.89 30.44
N GLY A 172 19.15 -3.74 31.30
CA GLY A 172 17.79 -3.56 31.80
C GLY A 172 17.69 -2.41 32.81
N GLU A 173 16.53 -1.81 32.94
CA GLU A 173 16.26 -0.79 33.96
C GLU A 173 16.37 -1.35 35.38
N ASP A 174 16.13 -2.65 35.54
CA ASP A 174 16.33 -3.42 36.79
C ASP A 174 17.80 -3.73 37.12
N GLY A 175 18.72 -3.26 36.27
CA GLY A 175 20.15 -3.51 36.39
C GLY A 175 20.63 -4.84 35.81
N GLN A 176 19.74 -5.67 35.23
CA GLN A 176 20.16 -6.89 34.54
C GLN A 176 21.01 -6.55 33.33
N VAL A 177 22.15 -7.25 33.18
CA VAL A 177 23.02 -7.08 32.01
C VAL A 177 23.11 -8.41 31.25
N ILE A 178 22.83 -8.35 29.95
CA ILE A 178 23.06 -9.43 29.00
C ILE A 178 24.13 -8.96 28.01
N GLU A 179 25.28 -9.63 28.01
CA GLU A 179 26.38 -9.33 27.11
C GLU A 179 26.77 -10.58 26.33
N LYS A 180 26.92 -10.42 25.00
CA LYS A 180 27.30 -11.50 24.08
C LYS A 180 28.47 -11.08 23.22
N ASP A 181 29.48 -11.91 23.17
CA ASP A 181 30.53 -11.83 22.16
C ASP A 181 29.93 -12.22 20.80
N VAL A 182 30.09 -11.37 19.81
CA VAL A 182 29.62 -11.63 18.45
C VAL A 182 30.75 -12.21 17.60
N PHE A 183 31.91 -11.51 17.58
CA PHE A 183 32.99 -11.86 16.67
C PHE A 183 34.31 -11.20 17.07
N ASP A 184 35.40 -11.96 16.97
CA ASP A 184 36.76 -11.44 17.07
C ASP A 184 37.27 -11.08 15.66
N ALA A 185 37.19 -9.79 15.32
CA ALA A 185 37.48 -9.29 13.99
C ALA A 185 38.98 -9.27 13.72
N PRO A 186 39.50 -9.97 12.70
CA PRO A 186 40.91 -9.96 12.34
C PRO A 186 41.34 -8.76 11.50
N SER A 187 40.37 -8.01 10.96
CA SER A 187 40.56 -6.87 10.03
C SER A 187 39.41 -5.87 10.13
N ALA A 188 39.46 -4.81 9.37
CA ALA A 188 38.34 -3.89 9.19
C ALA A 188 37.09 -4.57 8.60
N GLY A 189 35.92 -4.06 8.92
CA GLY A 189 34.66 -4.62 8.48
C GLY A 189 33.45 -3.75 8.78
N VAL A 190 32.27 -4.37 8.72
CA VAL A 190 30.98 -3.75 9.02
C VAL A 190 30.21 -4.59 10.02
N ALA A 191 29.38 -3.94 10.83
CA ALA A 191 28.49 -4.61 11.78
C ALA A 191 27.11 -3.96 11.77
N LEU A 192 26.09 -4.73 12.15
CA LEU A 192 24.71 -4.28 12.23
C LEU A 192 24.04 -4.93 13.44
N ALA A 193 23.25 -4.13 14.16
CA ALA A 193 22.31 -4.61 15.16
C ALA A 193 20.89 -4.17 14.79
N MET A 194 19.93 -5.07 14.89
CA MET A 194 18.52 -4.82 14.69
C MET A 194 17.70 -5.36 15.86
N TYR A 195 16.47 -4.92 15.99
CA TYR A 195 15.57 -5.32 17.07
C TYR A 195 14.12 -5.43 16.63
N ASN A 196 13.31 -6.11 17.44
CA ASN A 196 11.86 -6.07 17.38
C ASN A 196 11.28 -6.17 18.79
N LEU A 197 9.98 -5.98 18.94
CA LEU A 197 9.27 -5.99 20.22
C LEU A 197 8.16 -7.04 20.19
N ASP A 198 7.97 -7.74 21.30
CA ASP A 198 6.93 -8.76 21.45
C ASP A 198 5.53 -8.22 21.14
N GLU A 199 5.20 -7.04 21.67
CA GLU A 199 3.87 -6.44 21.44
C GLU A 199 3.66 -6.11 19.96
N SER A 200 4.66 -5.54 19.29
CA SER A 200 4.58 -5.26 17.85
C SER A 200 4.40 -6.53 17.02
N ILE A 201 5.04 -7.64 17.42
CA ILE A 201 4.87 -8.95 16.78
C ILE A 201 3.45 -9.50 17.04
N ARG A 202 2.90 -9.33 18.26
CA ARG A 202 1.50 -9.69 18.58
C ARG A 202 0.49 -8.93 17.73
N GLU A 203 0.68 -7.63 17.62
CA GLU A 203 -0.14 -6.77 16.77
C GLU A 203 -0.08 -7.19 15.30
N PHE A 204 1.10 -7.54 14.80
CA PHE A 204 1.28 -8.08 13.46
C PHE A 204 0.56 -9.41 13.26
N ALA A 205 0.63 -10.31 14.24
CA ALA A 205 -0.10 -11.56 14.22
C ALA A 205 -1.62 -11.32 14.17
N ARG A 206 -2.15 -10.49 15.07
CA ARG A 206 -3.58 -10.16 15.12
C ARG A 206 -4.08 -9.53 13.81
N ALA A 207 -3.35 -8.56 13.27
CA ALA A 207 -3.70 -7.93 11.99
C ALA A 207 -3.72 -8.94 10.83
N SER A 208 -2.72 -9.84 10.76
CA SER A 208 -2.64 -10.87 9.74
C SER A 208 -3.80 -11.87 9.84
N MET A 209 -4.13 -12.32 11.06
CA MET A 209 -5.25 -13.24 11.30
C MET A 209 -6.61 -12.59 10.98
N ASN A 210 -6.82 -11.34 11.41
CA ASN A 210 -8.02 -10.58 11.08
C ASN A 210 -8.20 -10.37 9.58
N TYR A 211 -7.11 -10.12 8.86
CA TYR A 211 -7.16 -10.01 7.40
C TYR A 211 -7.54 -11.36 6.76
N GLY A 212 -6.99 -12.46 7.27
CA GLY A 212 -7.37 -13.82 6.88
C GLY A 212 -8.85 -14.10 7.08
N LEU A 213 -9.41 -13.76 8.25
CA LEU A 213 -10.85 -13.89 8.54
C LEU A 213 -11.69 -13.05 7.57
N MET A 214 -11.30 -11.79 7.34
CA MET A 214 -12.02 -10.89 6.43
C MET A 214 -12.07 -11.43 4.99
N ARG A 215 -10.97 -12.00 4.51
CA ARG A 215 -10.87 -12.58 3.16
C ARG A 215 -11.37 -14.02 3.10
N LYS A 216 -11.55 -14.69 4.23
CA LYS A 216 -11.78 -16.13 4.36
C LYS A 216 -10.67 -16.95 3.69
N TRP A 217 -9.44 -16.53 3.88
CA TRP A 217 -8.24 -17.14 3.31
C TRP A 217 -7.27 -17.60 4.39
N PRO A 218 -6.51 -18.67 4.16
CA PRO A 218 -5.48 -19.12 5.08
C PRO A 218 -4.37 -18.08 5.23
N VAL A 219 -3.69 -18.12 6.37
CA VAL A 219 -2.59 -17.24 6.71
C VAL A 219 -1.31 -18.04 6.86
N TYR A 220 -0.26 -17.61 6.18
CA TYR A 220 1.08 -18.20 6.27
C TYR A 220 2.07 -17.16 6.79
N LEU A 221 2.70 -17.44 7.94
CA LEU A 221 3.88 -16.68 8.39
C LEU A 221 5.14 -17.33 7.81
N SER A 222 6.04 -16.55 7.22
CA SER A 222 7.34 -17.07 6.82
C SER A 222 8.48 -16.40 7.59
N THR A 223 9.45 -17.22 8.00
CA THR A 223 10.66 -16.77 8.71
C THR A 223 11.86 -17.65 8.33
N LYS A 224 13.04 -17.31 8.81
CA LYS A 224 14.23 -18.19 8.75
C LYS A 224 14.68 -18.59 10.16
N ASN A 225 13.74 -19.06 10.98
CA ASN A 225 14.00 -19.43 12.39
C ASN A 225 15.01 -20.56 12.58
N THR A 226 15.28 -21.37 11.56
CA THR A 226 16.34 -22.37 11.57
C THR A 226 17.74 -21.77 11.64
N ILE A 227 17.90 -20.52 11.18
CA ILE A 227 19.15 -19.74 11.21
C ILE A 227 19.06 -18.70 12.34
N LEU A 228 18.05 -17.84 12.33
CA LEU A 228 17.82 -16.80 13.35
C LEU A 228 16.95 -17.37 14.49
N LYS A 229 17.51 -18.33 15.23
CA LYS A 229 16.75 -19.17 16.17
C LYS A 229 16.01 -18.39 17.26
N ALA A 230 16.63 -17.36 17.82
CA ALA A 230 16.01 -16.52 18.85
C ALA A 230 15.14 -15.43 18.21
N TYR A 231 15.65 -14.71 17.21
CA TYR A 231 14.97 -13.57 16.61
C TYR A 231 13.72 -14.00 15.82
N ASP A 232 13.89 -14.81 14.80
CA ASP A 232 12.78 -15.32 13.98
C ASP A 232 11.93 -16.35 14.74
N GLY A 233 12.56 -17.11 15.65
CA GLY A 233 11.84 -18.01 16.57
C GLY A 233 10.80 -17.28 17.41
N ARG A 234 11.10 -16.04 17.86
CA ARG A 234 10.15 -15.23 18.62
C ARG A 234 8.91 -14.86 17.80
N PHE A 235 9.08 -14.51 16.52
CA PHE A 235 7.94 -14.30 15.61
C PHE A 235 7.06 -15.54 15.49
N LYS A 236 7.69 -16.70 15.24
CA LYS A 236 6.98 -17.98 15.13
C LYS A 236 6.19 -18.31 16.40
N ASP A 237 6.82 -18.17 17.56
CA ASP A 237 6.20 -18.53 18.83
C ASP A 237 5.03 -17.60 19.20
N ILE A 238 5.16 -16.29 18.98
CA ILE A 238 4.10 -15.32 19.24
C ILE A 238 2.93 -15.50 18.27
N PHE A 239 3.18 -15.74 16.98
CA PHE A 239 2.11 -16.01 16.02
C PHE A 239 1.33 -17.27 16.38
N GLU A 240 2.02 -18.34 16.79
CA GLU A 240 1.37 -19.57 17.23
C GLU A 240 0.54 -19.35 18.50
N GLU A 241 1.08 -18.62 19.48
CA GLU A 241 0.37 -18.26 20.70
C GLU A 241 -0.92 -17.49 20.40
N VAL A 242 -0.83 -16.42 19.59
CA VAL A 242 -1.98 -15.58 19.19
C VAL A 242 -3.00 -16.42 18.43
N TYR A 243 -2.57 -17.25 17.48
CA TYR A 243 -3.47 -18.12 16.74
C TYR A 243 -4.23 -19.07 17.66
N GLN A 244 -3.54 -19.80 18.52
CA GLN A 244 -4.16 -20.81 19.39
C GLN A 244 -5.11 -20.19 20.41
N THR A 245 -4.75 -19.01 20.96
CA THR A 245 -5.51 -18.41 22.07
C THR A 245 -6.62 -17.48 21.61
N GLU A 246 -6.50 -16.84 20.45
CA GLU A 246 -7.43 -15.78 20.04
C GLU A 246 -8.20 -16.12 18.75
N PHE A 247 -7.64 -16.89 17.81
CA PHE A 247 -8.22 -17.03 16.46
C PHE A 247 -8.60 -18.44 16.05
N LYS A 248 -8.02 -19.48 16.64
CA LYS A 248 -8.21 -20.86 16.18
C LYS A 248 -9.67 -21.25 16.03
N LYS A 249 -10.52 -20.92 16.99
CA LYS A 249 -11.95 -21.22 16.94
C LYS A 249 -12.63 -20.61 15.70
N GLN A 250 -12.36 -19.31 15.44
CA GLN A 250 -12.94 -18.59 14.29
C GLN A 250 -12.42 -19.14 12.95
N PHE A 251 -11.15 -19.53 12.89
CA PHE A 251 -10.56 -20.17 11.70
C PHE A 251 -11.18 -21.52 11.42
N ASP A 252 -11.34 -22.36 12.45
CA ASP A 252 -11.97 -23.68 12.34
C ASP A 252 -13.45 -23.56 11.88
N GLU A 253 -14.21 -22.57 12.39
CA GLU A 253 -15.61 -22.32 12.01
C GLU A 253 -15.80 -21.99 10.54
N ILE A 254 -14.84 -21.31 9.90
CA ILE A 254 -14.93 -20.97 8.47
C ILE A 254 -14.02 -21.80 7.58
N GLY A 255 -13.31 -22.79 8.15
CA GLY A 255 -12.51 -23.76 7.41
C GLY A 255 -11.22 -23.22 6.81
N ILE A 256 -10.58 -22.21 7.45
CA ILE A 256 -9.26 -21.71 7.06
C ILE A 256 -8.20 -22.07 8.11
N THR A 257 -6.93 -21.98 7.72
CA THR A 257 -5.80 -22.41 8.55
C THR A 257 -4.75 -21.32 8.71
N TYR A 258 -3.98 -21.43 9.79
CA TYR A 258 -2.70 -20.75 9.94
C TYR A 258 -1.57 -21.79 9.91
N GLU A 259 -0.46 -21.42 9.26
CA GLU A 259 0.75 -22.24 9.21
C GLU A 259 2.01 -21.34 9.19
N HIS A 260 3.03 -21.74 9.95
CA HIS A 260 4.36 -21.17 9.82
C HIS A 260 5.19 -22.00 8.84
N ARG A 261 5.92 -21.32 7.93
CA ARG A 261 6.84 -21.93 6.97
C ARG A 261 8.21 -21.26 6.97
N LEU A 262 9.24 -21.99 6.56
CA LEU A 262 10.51 -21.34 6.24
C LEU A 262 10.33 -20.48 4.97
N ILE A 263 11.01 -19.33 4.92
CA ILE A 263 10.84 -18.36 3.83
C ILE A 263 11.14 -18.97 2.45
N ASP A 264 12.17 -19.81 2.34
CA ASP A 264 12.53 -20.49 1.10
C ASP A 264 11.45 -21.52 0.66
N ASP A 265 10.89 -22.28 1.60
CA ASP A 265 9.75 -23.17 1.32
C ASP A 265 8.50 -22.39 0.92
N MET A 266 8.27 -21.25 1.55
CA MET A 266 7.11 -20.41 1.22
C MET A 266 7.24 -19.79 -0.16
N VAL A 267 8.44 -19.33 -0.56
CA VAL A 267 8.70 -18.85 -1.93
C VAL A 267 8.46 -19.96 -2.95
N ALA A 268 8.96 -21.18 -2.68
CA ALA A 268 8.72 -22.34 -3.56
C ALA A 268 7.23 -22.70 -3.64
N SER A 269 6.50 -22.60 -2.53
CA SER A 269 5.06 -22.83 -2.48
C SER A 269 4.28 -21.77 -3.24
N ALA A 270 4.64 -20.49 -3.05
CA ALA A 270 4.02 -19.37 -3.74
C ALA A 270 4.08 -19.51 -5.27
N LEU A 271 5.20 -19.98 -5.81
CA LEU A 271 5.36 -20.22 -7.26
C LEU A 271 4.54 -21.39 -7.79
N LYS A 272 4.11 -22.31 -6.91
CA LYS A 272 3.35 -23.52 -7.28
C LYS A 272 1.86 -23.39 -7.03
N TRP A 273 1.45 -22.57 -6.06
CA TRP A 273 0.05 -22.40 -5.66
C TRP A 273 -0.65 -21.36 -6.53
N SER A 274 -1.97 -21.44 -6.54
CA SER A 274 -2.81 -20.54 -7.36
C SER A 274 -3.07 -19.16 -6.76
N GLY A 275 -2.65 -18.92 -5.52
CA GLY A 275 -3.01 -17.72 -4.74
C GLY A 275 -4.18 -18.02 -3.75
N GLY A 276 -4.86 -16.98 -3.30
CA GLY A 276 -5.97 -17.08 -2.35
C GLY A 276 -5.48 -17.26 -0.90
N TYR A 277 -4.43 -16.57 -0.49
CA TYR A 277 -3.89 -16.63 0.87
C TYR A 277 -3.23 -15.32 1.29
N ILE A 278 -3.05 -15.17 2.60
CA ILE A 278 -2.29 -14.08 3.22
C ILE A 278 -0.88 -14.58 3.54
N TRP A 279 0.12 -13.89 3.04
CA TRP A 279 1.53 -14.16 3.30
C TRP A 279 2.08 -13.13 4.28
N ALA A 280 2.13 -13.46 5.56
CA ALA A 280 2.69 -12.61 6.60
C ALA A 280 4.22 -12.69 6.58
N CYS A 281 4.88 -11.56 6.37
CA CYS A 281 6.32 -11.42 6.23
C CYS A 281 6.90 -10.41 7.22
N LYS A 282 8.10 -10.69 7.74
CA LYS A 282 8.88 -9.68 8.45
C LYS A 282 9.15 -8.47 7.54
N ASN A 283 9.63 -7.37 8.12
CA ASN A 283 9.71 -6.08 7.44
C ASN A 283 10.45 -6.14 6.09
N TYR A 284 11.68 -6.62 6.05
CA TYR A 284 12.47 -6.74 4.81
C TYR A 284 11.90 -7.79 3.86
N ASP A 285 11.56 -8.97 4.37
CA ASP A 285 10.98 -10.04 3.56
C ASP A 285 9.68 -9.57 2.88
N GLY A 286 8.84 -8.84 3.62
CA GLY A 286 7.59 -8.30 3.09
C GLY A 286 7.78 -7.21 2.02
N ASP A 287 8.82 -6.40 2.15
CA ASP A 287 9.19 -5.42 1.12
C ASP A 287 9.57 -6.12 -0.19
N VAL A 288 10.50 -7.07 -0.12
CA VAL A 288 10.99 -7.80 -1.30
C VAL A 288 9.91 -8.69 -1.91
N GLN A 289 9.16 -9.45 -1.10
CA GLN A 289 8.17 -10.39 -1.61
C GLN A 289 6.93 -9.68 -2.17
N SER A 290 6.53 -8.52 -1.63
CA SER A 290 5.42 -7.77 -2.23
C SER A 290 5.75 -7.29 -3.64
N ASP A 291 6.97 -6.84 -3.90
CA ASP A 291 7.40 -6.43 -5.23
C ASP A 291 7.54 -7.64 -6.17
N THR A 292 8.06 -8.77 -5.67
CA THR A 292 8.13 -10.03 -6.42
C THR A 292 6.73 -10.49 -6.85
N VAL A 293 5.78 -10.47 -5.94
CA VAL A 293 4.38 -10.83 -6.22
C VAL A 293 3.75 -9.85 -7.22
N ALA A 294 3.98 -8.54 -7.06
CA ALA A 294 3.47 -7.53 -7.99
C ALA A 294 3.97 -7.78 -9.43
N GLN A 295 5.26 -8.04 -9.60
CA GLN A 295 5.83 -8.37 -10.91
C GLN A 295 5.27 -9.68 -11.46
N GLY A 296 5.10 -10.68 -10.61
CA GLY A 296 4.52 -11.97 -10.99
C GLY A 296 3.08 -11.85 -11.51
N PHE A 297 2.31 -10.88 -11.01
CA PHE A 297 0.97 -10.54 -11.50
C PHE A 297 0.98 -9.59 -12.71
N GLY A 298 2.15 -9.12 -13.15
CA GLY A 298 2.35 -8.38 -14.39
C GLY A 298 2.81 -6.93 -14.23
N SER A 299 2.38 -6.20 -13.21
CA SER A 299 2.75 -4.79 -13.05
C SER A 299 2.62 -4.30 -11.62
N LEU A 300 3.60 -3.53 -11.15
CA LEU A 300 3.51 -2.79 -9.89
C LEU A 300 2.39 -1.74 -9.91
N GLY A 301 2.01 -1.23 -11.09
CA GLY A 301 0.85 -0.35 -11.29
C GLY A 301 -0.51 -1.01 -11.03
N LEU A 302 -0.53 -2.33 -10.81
CA LEU A 302 -1.69 -3.13 -10.43
C LEU A 302 -1.57 -3.66 -8.98
N MET A 303 -0.93 -2.93 -8.09
CA MET A 303 -0.76 -3.32 -6.69
C MET A 303 -1.33 -2.25 -5.76
N THR A 304 -2.23 -2.64 -4.87
CA THR A 304 -2.69 -1.80 -3.76
C THR A 304 -1.74 -1.90 -2.57
N SER A 305 -1.71 -0.88 -1.74
CA SER A 305 -0.98 -0.86 -0.47
C SER A 305 -1.89 -0.24 0.60
N VAL A 306 -2.21 -1.00 1.63
CA VAL A 306 -3.09 -0.57 2.71
C VAL A 306 -2.42 -0.84 4.04
N LEU A 307 -2.11 0.20 4.79
CA LEU A 307 -1.73 0.10 6.19
C LEU A 307 -3.00 -0.04 7.03
N LEU A 308 -3.07 -1.07 7.85
CA LEU A 308 -4.13 -1.30 8.83
C LEU A 308 -3.54 -1.23 10.23
N SER A 309 -4.10 -0.37 11.10
CA SER A 309 -3.72 -0.32 12.51
C SER A 309 -4.04 -1.63 13.24
N PRO A 310 -3.36 -1.94 14.37
CA PRO A 310 -3.56 -3.20 15.08
C PRO A 310 -4.99 -3.44 15.54
N ASP A 311 -5.71 -2.38 15.91
CA ASP A 311 -7.11 -2.42 16.33
C ASP A 311 -8.10 -2.47 15.14
N GLY A 312 -7.60 -2.40 13.90
CA GLY A 312 -8.41 -2.42 12.68
C GLY A 312 -9.25 -1.15 12.44
N ARG A 313 -9.04 -0.09 13.23
CA ARG A 313 -9.86 1.14 13.15
C ARG A 313 -9.28 2.19 12.21
N THR A 314 -7.99 2.20 12.01
CA THR A 314 -7.30 3.18 11.19
C THR A 314 -6.70 2.52 9.94
N VAL A 315 -6.97 3.12 8.79
CA VAL A 315 -6.41 2.72 7.50
C VAL A 315 -5.69 3.91 6.87
N GLU A 316 -4.53 3.65 6.29
CA GLU A 316 -3.91 4.53 5.29
C GLU A 316 -3.73 3.72 4.01
N ALA A 317 -4.36 4.19 2.93
CA ALA A 317 -4.33 3.54 1.62
C ALA A 317 -3.49 4.36 0.63
N GLU A 318 -2.58 3.70 -0.08
CA GLU A 318 -1.71 4.32 -1.08
C GLU A 318 -1.51 3.40 -2.30
N ALA A 319 -0.99 3.95 -3.40
CA ALA A 319 -0.46 3.14 -4.49
C ALA A 319 0.92 2.59 -4.10
N ALA A 320 1.21 1.34 -4.48
CA ALA A 320 2.48 0.69 -4.15
C ALA A 320 3.66 1.15 -5.03
N HIS A 321 3.45 2.08 -5.95
CA HIS A 321 4.49 2.64 -6.85
C HIS A 321 4.92 4.04 -6.43
N GLY A 322 6.02 4.54 -7.04
CA GLY A 322 6.55 5.89 -6.81
C GLY A 322 5.85 6.97 -7.64
N THR A 323 6.47 8.16 -7.72
CA THR A 323 5.92 9.39 -8.29
C THR A 323 5.91 9.46 -9.83
N VAL A 324 6.46 8.43 -10.50
CA VAL A 324 6.54 8.33 -11.98
C VAL A 324 7.27 9.50 -12.63
N THR A 325 8.45 9.81 -12.14
CA THR A 325 9.31 10.93 -12.56
C THR A 325 9.50 11.04 -14.08
N ARG A 326 9.73 9.91 -14.78
CA ARG A 326 9.95 9.94 -16.23
C ARG A 326 8.76 10.52 -16.99
N HIS A 327 7.53 10.15 -16.64
CA HIS A 327 6.33 10.70 -17.25
C HIS A 327 6.10 12.16 -16.84
N TYR A 328 6.44 12.53 -15.61
CA TYR A 328 6.40 13.92 -15.19
C TYR A 328 7.31 14.81 -16.02
N ARG A 329 8.54 14.36 -16.32
CA ARG A 329 9.48 15.10 -17.21
C ARG A 329 8.94 15.24 -18.64
N GLN A 330 8.21 14.25 -19.15
CA GLN A 330 7.51 14.34 -20.44
C GLN A 330 6.37 15.36 -20.37
N HIS A 331 5.55 15.30 -19.34
CA HIS A 331 4.45 16.23 -19.10
C HIS A 331 4.93 17.68 -19.01
N GLN A 332 6.03 17.96 -18.29
CA GLN A 332 6.64 19.29 -18.21
C GLN A 332 7.07 19.85 -19.58
N LYS A 333 7.36 18.99 -20.55
CA LYS A 333 7.68 19.35 -21.93
C LYS A 333 6.44 19.47 -22.83
N GLY A 334 5.23 19.41 -22.27
CA GLY A 334 3.97 19.45 -23.02
C GLY A 334 3.69 18.19 -23.82
N GLN A 335 4.37 17.08 -23.52
CA GLN A 335 4.14 15.80 -24.19
C GLN A 335 3.01 15.03 -23.50
N GLU A 336 2.17 14.38 -24.30
CA GLU A 336 1.15 13.48 -23.77
C GLU A 336 1.78 12.25 -23.12
N THR A 337 1.24 11.84 -21.98
CA THR A 337 1.70 10.67 -21.23
C THR A 337 0.62 9.60 -21.16
N SER A 338 1.03 8.36 -21.03
CA SER A 338 0.15 7.24 -20.73
C SER A 338 0.61 6.59 -19.43
N THR A 339 0.13 7.14 -18.32
CA THR A 339 0.46 6.70 -16.98
C THR A 339 -0.70 5.92 -16.40
N ASN A 340 -0.42 4.72 -15.90
CA ASN A 340 -1.41 3.89 -15.23
C ASN A 340 -1.88 4.54 -13.92
N SER A 341 -3.18 4.81 -13.81
CA SER A 341 -3.80 5.44 -12.64
C SER A 341 -4.54 4.45 -11.74
N ILE A 342 -4.59 3.17 -12.09
CA ILE A 342 -5.45 2.17 -11.41
C ILE A 342 -5.09 2.06 -9.93
N ALA A 343 -3.82 1.90 -9.58
CA ALA A 343 -3.42 1.78 -8.18
C ALA A 343 -3.77 3.03 -7.35
N SER A 344 -3.69 4.23 -7.95
CA SER A 344 -4.11 5.48 -7.30
C SER A 344 -5.63 5.57 -7.13
N ILE A 345 -6.42 5.10 -8.10
CA ILE A 345 -7.88 4.99 -7.95
C ILE A 345 -8.22 4.02 -6.83
N PHE A 346 -7.55 2.86 -6.77
CA PHE A 346 -7.75 1.87 -5.71
C PHE A 346 -7.31 2.37 -4.32
N ALA A 347 -6.34 3.27 -4.22
CA ALA A 347 -6.03 3.94 -2.96
C ALA A 347 -7.26 4.73 -2.46
N TRP A 348 -7.93 5.47 -3.33
CA TRP A 348 -9.19 6.16 -3.00
C TRP A 348 -10.30 5.19 -2.62
N THR A 349 -10.54 4.16 -3.42
CA THR A 349 -11.64 3.21 -3.15
C THR A 349 -11.42 2.42 -1.87
N ARG A 350 -10.19 2.01 -1.55
CA ARG A 350 -9.86 1.30 -0.31
C ARG A 350 -10.06 2.19 0.92
N GLY A 351 -9.64 3.45 0.86
CA GLY A 351 -9.91 4.42 1.91
C GLY A 351 -11.41 4.67 2.09
N LEU A 352 -12.14 4.88 0.99
CA LEU A 352 -13.61 5.11 1.02
C LEU A 352 -14.37 3.87 1.52
N ALA A 353 -13.94 2.66 1.14
CA ALA A 353 -14.54 1.43 1.66
C ALA A 353 -14.34 1.29 3.17
N HIS A 354 -13.18 1.70 3.69
CA HIS A 354 -12.96 1.72 5.14
C HIS A 354 -13.81 2.81 5.83
N ARG A 355 -13.94 4.00 5.22
CA ARG A 355 -14.85 5.05 5.71
C ARG A 355 -16.30 4.56 5.76
N ALA A 356 -16.73 3.87 4.71
CA ALA A 356 -18.04 3.26 4.63
C ALA A 356 -18.29 2.26 5.78
N LYS A 357 -17.28 1.42 6.06
CA LYS A 357 -17.33 0.46 7.18
C LYS A 357 -17.44 1.15 8.54
N LEU A 358 -16.64 2.23 8.75
CA LEU A 358 -16.66 2.96 10.02
C LEU A 358 -17.98 3.72 10.26
N ASP A 359 -18.62 4.17 9.18
CA ASP A 359 -19.86 4.99 9.22
C ASP A 359 -21.12 4.16 8.98
N ASP A 360 -21.01 2.85 8.79
CA ASP A 360 -22.12 1.96 8.38
C ASP A 360 -22.87 2.48 7.12
N ASN A 361 -22.10 2.98 6.13
CA ASN A 361 -22.62 3.59 4.91
C ASN A 361 -22.57 2.62 3.73
N ALA A 362 -23.69 1.92 3.51
CA ALA A 362 -23.80 0.92 2.44
C ALA A 362 -23.69 1.52 1.03
N GLU A 363 -24.17 2.77 0.80
CA GLU A 363 -24.08 3.43 -0.50
C GLU A 363 -22.64 3.77 -0.86
N LEU A 364 -21.86 4.27 0.10
CA LEU A 364 -20.44 4.54 -0.08
C LEU A 364 -19.66 3.25 -0.32
N ALA A 365 -19.99 2.16 0.39
CA ALA A 365 -19.37 0.86 0.18
C ALA A 365 -19.66 0.33 -1.24
N LYS A 366 -20.92 0.46 -1.71
CA LYS A 366 -21.32 0.09 -3.07
C LYS A 366 -20.56 0.93 -4.11
N PHE A 367 -20.47 2.25 -3.91
CA PHE A 367 -19.73 3.14 -4.81
C PHE A 367 -18.26 2.71 -4.95
N ALA A 368 -17.56 2.51 -3.84
CA ALA A 368 -16.16 2.09 -3.86
C ALA A 368 -15.96 0.77 -4.62
N ALA A 369 -16.80 -0.23 -4.35
CA ALA A 369 -16.76 -1.53 -5.05
C ALA A 369 -17.09 -1.40 -6.54
N THR A 370 -18.07 -0.56 -6.89
CA THR A 370 -18.44 -0.30 -8.30
C THR A 370 -17.29 0.35 -9.07
N LEU A 371 -16.61 1.33 -8.49
CA LEU A 371 -15.47 1.99 -9.15
C LEU A 371 -14.31 1.00 -9.36
N GLU A 372 -14.01 0.13 -8.40
CA GLU A 372 -13.00 -0.93 -8.57
C GLU A 372 -13.38 -1.88 -9.73
N THR A 373 -14.63 -2.34 -9.76
CA THR A 373 -15.14 -3.21 -10.83
C THR A 373 -15.05 -2.52 -12.19
N VAL A 374 -15.48 -1.27 -12.29
CA VAL A 374 -15.39 -0.47 -13.53
C VAL A 374 -13.96 -0.31 -14.02
N CYS A 375 -12.98 -0.09 -13.12
CA CYS A 375 -11.57 -0.03 -13.50
C CYS A 375 -11.10 -1.34 -14.15
N VAL A 376 -11.39 -2.47 -13.52
CA VAL A 376 -11.02 -3.80 -14.03
C VAL A 376 -11.71 -4.09 -15.36
N ASP A 377 -13.03 -3.91 -15.43
CA ASP A 377 -13.82 -4.15 -16.64
C ASP A 377 -13.39 -3.26 -17.81
N THR A 378 -12.98 -2.02 -17.53
CA THR A 378 -12.45 -1.11 -18.56
C THR A 378 -11.17 -1.69 -19.18
N VAL A 379 -10.23 -2.19 -18.36
CA VAL A 379 -9.03 -2.84 -18.87
C VAL A 379 -9.37 -4.14 -19.62
N GLU A 380 -10.22 -4.98 -19.05
CA GLU A 380 -10.64 -6.25 -19.66
C GLU A 380 -11.39 -6.05 -20.99
N SER A 381 -12.03 -4.88 -21.17
CA SER A 381 -12.67 -4.49 -22.44
C SER A 381 -11.69 -3.94 -23.49
N GLY A 382 -10.39 -3.91 -23.20
CA GLY A 382 -9.34 -3.49 -24.12
C GLY A 382 -8.97 -1.99 -24.04
N TYR A 383 -9.52 -1.24 -23.08
CA TYR A 383 -9.16 0.16 -22.84
C TYR A 383 -8.18 0.25 -21.67
N MET A 384 -6.92 0.57 -21.95
CA MET A 384 -5.86 0.56 -20.96
C MET A 384 -4.75 1.55 -21.28
N THR A 385 -3.87 1.76 -20.33
CA THR A 385 -2.65 2.55 -20.51
C THR A 385 -1.55 1.74 -21.17
N LYS A 386 -0.53 2.43 -21.68
CA LYS A 386 0.54 1.86 -22.51
C LYS A 386 1.33 0.75 -21.81
N ASP A 387 1.56 0.87 -20.51
CA ASP A 387 2.27 -0.15 -19.70
C ASP A 387 1.57 -1.51 -19.75
N LEU A 388 0.23 -1.53 -19.61
CA LEU A 388 -0.57 -2.75 -19.68
C LEU A 388 -0.70 -3.26 -21.11
N ALA A 389 -0.89 -2.37 -22.07
CA ALA A 389 -1.00 -2.74 -23.47
C ALA A 389 0.27 -3.47 -23.97
N LEU A 390 1.45 -2.98 -23.58
CA LEU A 390 2.73 -3.60 -23.94
C LEU A 390 2.90 -5.01 -23.35
N LEU A 391 2.26 -5.31 -22.23
CA LEU A 391 2.26 -6.67 -21.64
C LEU A 391 1.39 -7.63 -22.45
N ILE A 392 0.31 -7.14 -23.07
CA ILE A 392 -0.60 -7.95 -23.89
C ILE A 392 0.02 -8.23 -25.25
N GLY A 393 0.54 -7.20 -25.91
CA GLY A 393 1.19 -7.36 -27.20
C GLY A 393 1.33 -6.06 -28.00
N PRO A 394 2.09 -6.09 -29.11
CA PRO A 394 2.39 -4.88 -29.90
C PRO A 394 1.16 -4.26 -30.58
N ASP A 395 0.13 -5.07 -30.84
CA ASP A 395 -1.08 -4.64 -31.56
C ASP A 395 -2.19 -4.14 -30.61
N GLN A 396 -1.99 -4.22 -29.28
CA GLN A 396 -2.98 -3.73 -28.32
C GLN A 396 -2.99 -2.20 -28.30
N PRO A 397 -4.12 -1.56 -28.64
CA PRO A 397 -4.28 -0.12 -28.51
C PRO A 397 -4.17 0.33 -27.05
N TRP A 398 -3.71 1.56 -26.85
CA TRP A 398 -3.61 2.16 -25.53
C TRP A 398 -4.14 3.60 -25.53
N LEU A 399 -4.49 4.07 -24.35
CA LEU A 399 -5.01 5.41 -24.09
C LEU A 399 -3.98 6.27 -23.36
N SER A 400 -4.03 7.57 -23.57
CA SER A 400 -3.32 8.51 -22.71
C SER A 400 -3.89 8.51 -21.28
N THR A 401 -3.14 9.09 -20.33
CA THR A 401 -3.56 9.20 -18.93
C THR A 401 -4.97 9.81 -18.80
N THR A 402 -5.21 10.92 -19.48
CA THR A 402 -6.50 11.63 -19.43
C THR A 402 -7.61 10.83 -20.12
N ALA A 403 -7.35 10.30 -21.32
CA ALA A 403 -8.34 9.52 -22.04
C ALA A 403 -8.73 8.22 -21.31
N PHE A 404 -7.79 7.61 -20.57
CA PHE A 404 -8.09 6.44 -19.75
C PHE A 404 -9.01 6.81 -18.57
N LEU A 405 -8.73 7.91 -17.87
CA LEU A 405 -9.61 8.40 -16.79
C LEU A 405 -11.00 8.81 -17.31
N ASP A 406 -11.07 9.43 -18.49
CA ASP A 406 -12.33 9.78 -19.14
C ASP A 406 -13.15 8.53 -19.47
N LYS A 407 -12.48 7.46 -19.93
CA LYS A 407 -13.14 6.17 -20.21
C LYS A 407 -13.65 5.50 -18.95
N ILE A 408 -12.90 5.56 -17.85
CA ILE A 408 -13.37 5.06 -16.54
C ILE A 408 -14.60 5.86 -16.09
N ASP A 409 -14.58 7.19 -16.17
CA ASP A 409 -15.71 8.05 -15.79
C ASP A 409 -16.98 7.75 -16.65
N GLU A 410 -16.81 7.59 -17.96
CA GLU A 410 -17.91 7.18 -18.85
C GLU A 410 -18.54 5.84 -18.39
N ASN A 411 -17.70 4.86 -18.09
CA ASN A 411 -18.16 3.55 -17.65
C ASN A 411 -18.75 3.59 -16.23
N LEU A 412 -18.20 4.41 -15.34
CA LEU A 412 -18.73 4.62 -13.99
C LEU A 412 -20.11 5.24 -14.02
N LYS A 413 -20.34 6.27 -14.85
CA LYS A 413 -21.67 6.87 -15.05
C LYS A 413 -22.71 5.84 -15.48
N LYS A 414 -22.34 4.93 -16.40
CA LYS A 414 -23.23 3.84 -16.83
C LYS A 414 -23.53 2.86 -15.69
N ALA A 415 -22.50 2.46 -14.93
CA ALA A 415 -22.65 1.52 -13.82
C ALA A 415 -23.46 2.09 -12.64
N MET A 416 -23.35 3.40 -12.40
CA MET A 416 -24.10 4.07 -11.34
C MET A 416 -25.55 4.36 -11.71
N ALA A 417 -25.88 4.42 -13.00
CA ALA A 417 -27.25 4.60 -13.50
C ALA A 417 -28.05 3.29 -13.61
N ALA A 418 -27.38 2.13 -13.51
CA ALA A 418 -27.97 0.79 -13.55
C ALA A 418 -28.38 0.31 -12.16
#